data_1149c204c4e6c92cf779297f3cc9a8ec
#
_entry.id   1149c204c4e6c92cf779297f3cc9a8ec
#
_cell.length_a   1.000
_cell.length_b   1.000
_cell.length_c   1.000
_cell.angle_alpha   90.00
_cell.angle_beta   90.00
_cell.angle_gamma   90.00
#
_symmetry.space_group_name_H-M   'P 1'
#
loop_
_entity.id
_entity.type
_entity.pdbx_description
1 polymer ?
#
loop_
_entity_poly.entity_id
_entity_poly.type
_entity_poly.pdbx_seq_one_letter_code
_entity_poly.pdbx_strand_id
1 'polypeptide(L)'
;MNYSHIKGIEKDWSRITLGCWQIAPSSGWGDICSGKDAEKVVRTALDQGITAFDTAEGYGDGESERRLGKALGSQKDSAIIISKIWPEAGQTFKDYQNALDNSLKALGRD
;
A
#
# COMPACT_ATOMS: atom_id res chain seq x y z
N MET A 1 12.93 7.76 -13.99
CA MET A 1 12.31 6.43 -13.69
C MET A 1 11.93 5.77 -15.00
N ASN A 2 12.12 4.47 -15.12
CA ASN A 2 11.63 3.69 -16.24
C ASN A 2 10.30 3.02 -15.87
N TYR A 3 9.37 2.99 -16.82
CA TYR A 3 8.03 2.42 -16.61
C TYR A 3 7.82 1.20 -17.49
N SER A 4 6.95 0.30 -17.04
CA SER A 4 6.44 -0.85 -17.79
C SER A 4 4.95 -0.66 -18.04
N HIS A 5 4.52 -1.00 -19.24
CA HIS A 5 3.11 -1.03 -19.58
C HIS A 5 2.58 -2.45 -19.42
N ILE A 6 1.57 -2.63 -18.59
CA ILE A 6 0.98 -3.96 -18.32
C ILE A 6 -0.41 -3.97 -18.93
N LYS A 7 -0.67 -4.96 -19.79
CA LYS A 7 -1.98 -5.12 -20.43
C LYS A 7 -3.09 -5.23 -19.37
N GLY A 8 -4.10 -4.38 -19.49
CA GLY A 8 -5.23 -4.33 -18.56
C GLY A 8 -5.02 -3.41 -17.35
N ILE A 9 -3.87 -2.76 -17.23
CA ILE A 9 -3.60 -1.71 -16.26
C ILE A 9 -3.35 -0.42 -17.03
N GLU A 10 -4.27 0.53 -16.91
CA GLU A 10 -4.21 1.82 -17.66
C GLU A 10 -3.18 2.81 -17.08
N LYS A 11 -2.39 2.39 -16.11
CA LYS A 11 -1.41 3.22 -15.43
C LYS A 11 0.01 2.75 -15.74
N ASP A 12 0.92 3.69 -15.85
CA ASP A 12 2.34 3.38 -15.99
C ASP A 12 2.88 2.78 -14.70
N TRP A 13 3.38 1.56 -14.77
CA TRP A 13 3.97 0.85 -13.65
C TRP A 13 5.46 1.16 -13.58
N SER A 14 5.89 1.87 -12.54
CA SER A 14 7.31 2.09 -12.29
C SER A 14 8.03 0.75 -12.11
N ARG A 15 9.21 0.61 -12.70
CA ARG A 15 10.00 -0.64 -12.63
C ARG A 15 10.51 -0.95 -11.22
N ILE A 16 10.45 0.04 -10.35
CA ILE A 16 10.70 -0.12 -8.90
C ILE A 16 9.36 0.05 -8.19
N THR A 17 9.06 -0.86 -7.30
CA THR A 17 7.90 -0.83 -6.41
C THR A 17 8.37 -0.55 -4.99
N LEU A 18 7.74 0.40 -4.29
CA LEU A 18 8.03 0.64 -2.88
C LEU A 18 7.34 -0.42 -2.02
N GLY A 19 8.14 -1.21 -1.27
CA GLY A 19 7.62 -2.10 -0.23
C GLY A 19 7.24 -1.29 1.02
N CYS A 20 6.04 -1.51 1.54
CA CYS A 20 5.46 -0.73 2.63
C CYS A 20 5.39 -1.48 3.97
N TRP A 21 6.11 -2.59 4.13
CA TRP A 21 6.11 -3.30 5.40
C TRP A 21 6.74 -2.47 6.52
N GLN A 22 7.88 -1.85 6.25
CA GLN A 22 8.64 -1.08 7.24
C GLN A 22 8.02 0.28 7.59
N ILE A 23 7.04 0.76 6.84
CA ILE A 23 6.33 2.00 7.21
C ILE A 23 5.25 1.78 8.27
N ALA A 24 4.93 0.53 8.61
CA ALA A 24 4.02 0.18 9.69
C ALA A 24 4.77 0.03 11.03
N PRO A 25 4.11 0.31 12.16
CA PRO A 25 4.64 -0.05 13.47
C PRO A 25 4.68 -1.57 13.62
N SER A 26 5.53 -2.04 14.52
CA SER A 26 5.65 -3.48 14.83
C SER A 26 5.91 -4.36 13.61
N SER A 27 6.62 -3.84 12.62
CA SER A 27 7.17 -4.66 11.55
C SER A 27 8.17 -5.67 12.16
N GLY A 28 8.51 -6.74 11.46
CA GLY A 28 9.54 -7.68 11.92
C GLY A 28 10.91 -7.05 12.22
N TRP A 29 11.09 -5.77 11.88
CA TRP A 29 12.25 -4.94 12.13
C TRP A 29 12.09 -4.03 13.37
N GLY A 30 10.95 -4.13 14.09
CA GLY A 30 10.61 -3.25 15.19
C GLY A 30 9.94 -1.94 14.75
N ASP A 31 9.77 -1.05 15.70
CA ASP A 31 9.05 0.23 15.51
C ASP A 31 10.04 1.32 15.03
N ILE A 32 10.56 1.15 13.81
CA ILE A 32 11.62 1.98 13.24
C ILE A 32 11.13 3.17 12.42
N CYS A 33 9.81 3.27 12.18
CA CYS A 33 9.24 4.28 11.29
C CYS A 33 8.02 4.93 11.95
N SER A 34 8.13 6.20 12.27
CA SER A 34 6.96 6.99 12.70
C SER A 34 5.98 7.23 11.54
N GLY A 35 4.73 7.62 11.85
CA GLY A 35 3.78 7.99 10.80
C GLY A 35 4.26 9.18 9.95
N LYS A 36 5.02 10.10 10.54
CA LYS A 36 5.62 11.23 9.84
C LYS A 36 6.74 10.79 8.89
N ASP A 37 7.57 9.84 9.33
CA ASP A 37 8.63 9.29 8.49
C ASP A 37 8.04 8.45 7.35
N ALA A 38 6.99 7.67 7.62
CA ALA A 38 6.25 6.93 6.62
C ALA A 38 5.73 7.86 5.50
N GLU A 39 5.11 8.99 5.89
CA GLU A 39 4.64 9.99 4.94
C GLU A 39 5.79 10.55 4.09
N LYS A 40 6.91 10.87 4.71
CA LYS A 40 8.10 11.38 4.03
C LYS A 40 8.66 10.36 3.02
N VAL A 41 8.75 9.09 3.42
CA VAL A 41 9.23 7.99 2.54
C VAL A 41 8.34 7.86 1.32
N VAL A 42 7.02 7.78 1.49
CA VAL A 42 6.07 7.63 0.38
C VAL A 42 6.10 8.85 -0.54
N ARG A 43 6.12 10.06 0.00
CA ARG A 43 6.21 11.28 -0.82
C ARG A 43 7.52 11.36 -1.58
N THR A 44 8.64 11.02 -0.96
CA THR A 44 9.93 10.96 -1.67
C THR A 44 9.88 9.95 -2.81
N ALA A 45 9.26 8.79 -2.61
CA ALA A 45 9.08 7.79 -3.67
C ALA A 45 8.28 8.35 -4.86
N LEU A 46 7.17 9.03 -4.57
CA LEU A 46 6.36 9.71 -5.60
C LEU A 46 7.18 10.76 -6.36
N ASP A 47 7.93 11.60 -5.66
CA ASP A 47 8.78 12.64 -6.26
C ASP A 47 9.87 12.05 -7.17
N GLN A 48 10.31 10.82 -6.88
CA GLN A 48 11.25 10.06 -7.72
C GLN A 48 10.56 9.29 -8.85
N GLY A 49 9.25 9.43 -9.01
CA GLY A 49 8.47 8.81 -10.07
C GLY A 49 8.06 7.36 -9.80
N ILE A 50 8.13 6.88 -8.55
CA ILE A 50 7.57 5.58 -8.19
C ILE A 50 6.05 5.69 -8.19
N THR A 51 5.39 4.83 -8.96
CA THR A 51 3.93 4.78 -9.08
C THR A 51 3.33 3.53 -8.44
N ALA A 52 4.14 2.53 -8.11
CA ALA A 52 3.70 1.25 -7.57
C ALA A 52 4.13 1.08 -6.10
N PHE A 53 3.20 0.61 -5.26
CA PHE A 53 3.36 0.44 -3.81
C PHE A 53 2.82 -0.93 -3.40
N ASP A 54 3.63 -1.70 -2.68
CA ASP A 54 3.27 -3.03 -2.17
C ASP A 54 3.04 -2.98 -0.66
N THR A 55 1.83 -3.27 -0.25
CA THR A 55 1.40 -3.31 1.15
C THR A 55 0.65 -4.61 1.47
N ALA A 56 0.08 -4.74 2.65
CA ALA A 56 -0.80 -5.83 3.05
C ALA A 56 -1.67 -5.42 4.25
N GLU A 57 -2.85 -6.01 4.39
CA GLU A 57 -3.71 -5.83 5.58
C GLU A 57 -2.99 -6.24 6.88
N GLY A 58 -2.16 -7.29 6.80
CA GLY A 58 -1.40 -7.79 7.95
C GLY A 58 -0.20 -6.94 8.37
N TYR A 59 0.16 -5.91 7.61
CA TYR A 59 1.30 -5.06 7.96
C TYR A 59 0.90 -4.04 9.03
N GLY A 60 1.25 -4.34 10.29
CA GLY A 60 0.89 -3.52 11.42
C GLY A 60 -0.63 -3.44 11.64
N ASP A 61 -1.35 -4.51 11.36
CA ASP A 61 -2.82 -4.58 11.50
C ASP A 61 -3.53 -3.44 10.74
N GLY A 62 -3.22 -3.33 9.45
CA GLY A 62 -3.77 -2.32 8.54
C GLY A 62 -3.12 -0.93 8.66
N GLU A 63 -2.18 -0.74 9.57
CA GLU A 63 -1.54 0.57 9.74
C GLU A 63 -0.67 0.96 8.54
N SER A 64 -0.03 -0.01 7.87
CA SER A 64 0.68 0.25 6.61
C SER A 64 -0.25 0.83 5.54
N GLU A 65 -1.42 0.22 5.37
CA GLU A 65 -2.42 0.71 4.41
C GLU A 65 -2.93 2.11 4.78
N ARG A 66 -3.23 2.38 6.06
CA ARG A 66 -3.65 3.70 6.53
C ARG A 66 -2.59 4.77 6.29
N ARG A 67 -1.34 4.48 6.61
CA ARG A 67 -0.22 5.40 6.38
C ARG A 67 0.03 5.65 4.92
N LEU A 68 -0.01 4.59 4.10
CA LEU A 68 0.13 4.70 2.64
C LEU A 68 -0.99 5.55 2.04
N GLY A 69 -2.25 5.25 2.35
CA GLY A 69 -3.41 5.99 1.85
C GLY A 69 -3.36 7.47 2.21
N LYS A 70 -3.02 7.78 3.47
CA LYS A 70 -2.82 9.16 3.93
C LYS A 70 -1.69 9.87 3.18
N ALA A 71 -0.56 9.22 3.01
CA ALA A 71 0.62 9.80 2.36
C ALA A 71 0.40 10.05 0.86
N LEU A 72 -0.31 9.16 0.17
CA LEU A 72 -0.67 9.32 -1.25
C LEU A 72 -1.61 10.52 -1.46
N GLY A 73 -2.54 10.76 -0.54
CA GLY A 73 -3.47 11.89 -0.61
C GLY A 73 -4.22 11.94 -1.94
N SER A 74 -4.16 13.07 -2.64
CA SER A 74 -4.80 13.25 -3.95
C SER A 74 -4.17 12.41 -5.08
N GLN A 75 -2.98 11.87 -4.89
CA GLN A 75 -2.29 11.04 -5.88
C GLN A 75 -2.67 9.55 -5.79
N LYS A 76 -3.50 9.18 -4.82
CA LYS A 76 -3.91 7.77 -4.62
C LYS A 76 -4.55 7.15 -5.87
N ASP A 77 -5.29 7.93 -6.65
CA ASP A 77 -5.99 7.43 -7.84
C ASP A 77 -5.04 7.15 -9.02
N SER A 78 -3.88 7.81 -9.06
CA SER A 78 -2.83 7.55 -10.04
C SER A 78 -1.86 6.45 -9.60
N ALA A 79 -1.80 6.13 -8.32
CA ALA A 79 -0.95 5.08 -7.79
C ALA A 79 -1.50 3.68 -8.08
N ILE A 80 -0.59 2.74 -8.30
CA ILE A 80 -0.87 1.31 -8.35
C ILE A 80 -0.58 0.76 -6.95
N ILE A 81 -1.61 0.23 -6.29
CA ILE A 81 -1.48 -0.34 -4.96
C ILE A 81 -1.71 -1.84 -5.04
N ILE A 82 -0.76 -2.60 -4.54
CA ILE A 82 -0.83 -4.04 -4.38
C ILE A 82 -1.02 -4.29 -2.89
N SER A 83 -2.14 -4.90 -2.51
CA SER A 83 -2.34 -5.38 -1.14
C SER A 83 -2.61 -6.87 -1.12
N LYS A 84 -2.60 -7.47 0.05
CA LYS A 84 -2.68 -8.91 0.25
C LYS A 84 -3.65 -9.20 1.39
N ILE A 85 -4.46 -10.22 1.21
CA ILE A 85 -5.31 -10.76 2.26
C ILE A 85 -4.48 -11.79 3.04
N TRP A 86 -4.53 -11.71 4.37
CA TRP A 86 -3.85 -12.67 5.24
C TRP A 86 -4.42 -14.07 5.06
N PRO A 87 -3.62 -15.12 4.90
CA PRO A 87 -4.11 -16.48 4.60
C PRO A 87 -5.06 -17.06 5.65
N GLU A 88 -4.96 -16.59 6.88
CA GLU A 88 -5.80 -17.04 8.01
C GLU A 88 -7.05 -16.17 8.19
N ALA A 89 -7.21 -15.12 7.41
CA ALA A 89 -8.29 -14.14 7.56
C ALA A 89 -9.69 -14.70 7.22
N GLY A 90 -9.76 -15.87 6.64
CA GLY A 90 -11.04 -16.50 6.35
C GLY A 90 -10.97 -17.47 5.17
N GLN A 91 -12.03 -18.23 5.03
CA GLN A 91 -12.12 -19.31 4.06
C GLN A 91 -13.35 -19.17 3.15
N THR A 92 -14.21 -18.20 3.44
CA THR A 92 -15.43 -17.97 2.67
C THR A 92 -15.33 -16.75 1.78
N PHE A 93 -16.13 -16.70 0.73
CA PHE A 93 -16.23 -15.53 -0.14
C PHE A 93 -16.55 -14.24 0.64
N LYS A 94 -17.40 -14.37 1.66
CA LYS A 94 -17.76 -13.23 2.53
C LYS A 94 -16.57 -12.69 3.32
N ASP A 95 -15.69 -13.58 3.79
CA ASP A 95 -14.48 -13.17 4.51
C ASP A 95 -13.53 -12.39 3.59
N TYR A 96 -13.35 -12.85 2.34
CA TYR A 96 -12.55 -12.12 1.35
C TYR A 96 -13.14 -10.76 0.98
N GLN A 97 -14.48 -10.68 0.85
CA GLN A 97 -15.14 -9.38 0.63
C GLN A 97 -14.89 -8.43 1.81
N ASN A 98 -15.08 -8.90 3.03
CA ASN A 98 -14.84 -8.08 4.22
C ASN A 98 -13.38 -7.61 4.31
N ALA A 99 -12.41 -8.48 4.01
CA ALA A 99 -11.00 -8.13 4.00
C ALA A 99 -10.70 -7.07 2.94
N LEU A 100 -11.25 -7.21 1.74
CA LEU A 100 -11.11 -6.21 0.67
C LEU A 100 -11.71 -4.85 1.09
N ASP A 101 -12.92 -4.85 1.63
CA ASP A 101 -13.60 -3.64 2.09
C ASP A 101 -12.80 -2.93 3.19
N ASN A 102 -12.22 -3.69 4.11
CA ASN A 102 -11.35 -3.15 5.17
C ASN A 102 -10.07 -2.52 4.59
N SER A 103 -9.44 -3.17 3.63
CA SER A 103 -8.25 -2.64 2.94
C SER A 103 -8.57 -1.37 2.17
N LEU A 104 -9.66 -1.35 1.41
CA LEU A 104 -10.11 -0.16 0.67
C LEU A 104 -10.37 1.00 1.64
N LYS A 105 -11.05 0.75 2.74
CA LYS A 105 -11.31 1.75 3.79
C LYS A 105 -10.01 2.26 4.43
N ALA A 106 -9.08 1.37 4.75
CA ALA A 106 -7.78 1.74 5.31
C ALA A 106 -6.96 2.62 4.35
N LEU A 107 -6.97 2.29 3.06
CA LEU A 107 -6.32 3.05 1.99
C LEU A 107 -7.06 4.35 1.63
N GLY A 108 -8.29 4.56 2.11
CA GLY A 108 -9.14 5.68 1.71
C GLY A 108 -9.54 5.61 0.23
N ARG A 109 -9.81 4.41 -0.26
CA ARG A 109 -10.27 4.12 -1.65
C ARG A 109 -11.64 3.47 -1.65
N ASP A 110 -12.31 3.58 -2.79
CA ASP A 110 -13.59 2.91 -3.07
C ASP A 110 -13.36 1.56 -3.76
#